data_d67b0727ad5934c6d77eeb108fbb7f0c
#
_entry.id   d67b0727ad5934c6d77eeb108fbb7f0c
#
_cell.length_a   1.000
_cell.length_b   1.000
_cell.length_c   1.000
_cell.angle_alpha   90.00
_cell.angle_beta   90.00
_cell.angle_gamma   90.00
#
_symmetry.space_group_name_H-M   'P 1'
#
loop_
_entity.id
_entity.type
_entity.pdbx_description
1 polymer ?
#
loop_
_entity_poly.entity_id
_entity_poly.type
_entity_poly.pdbx_seq_one_letter_code
_entity_poly.pdbx_strand_id
1 'polypeptide(L)'
;MPMTDESIRRRHTKRQQQLRRARLMRRTVSLTVLSVIVLCIIIFATPLFNIRSVSYSGNEHIPGETLTAALDTLKGDNLILTGRRRVSARLSSLAYIDGIAVHKKLFPPSVSVEITECTPVAYLPHNNLFVTINEDGKILEANEKKPELCELAGLKLTSANDGEIISLDDNSKLKTVLAALGDFKQSGLMNGIISISFEDIDSISFNYENRLDGICGPYVDFTRKLAFFREAITSNRLTENSRGTIDLTQTGRAVYKTGRTVYTPAAATDDESKN
;
A
#
# COMPACT_ATOMS: atom_id res chain seq x y z
N MET A 1 -55.65 53.70 -38.27
CA MET A 1 -55.93 54.39 -36.99
C MET A 1 -54.62 54.54 -36.25
N PRO A 2 -54.16 55.79 -36.01
CA PRO A 2 -52.92 55.97 -35.23
C PRO A 2 -53.15 55.63 -33.80
N MET A 3 -52.22 54.81 -33.23
CA MET A 3 -52.25 54.46 -31.82
C MET A 3 -52.04 55.71 -30.96
N THR A 4 -53.02 56.00 -30.10
CA THR A 4 -53.00 57.13 -29.18
C THR A 4 -51.82 57.06 -28.23
N ASP A 5 -51.13 58.15 -28.01
CA ASP A 5 -49.93 58.33 -27.19
C ASP A 5 -50.13 57.80 -25.78
N GLU A 6 -51.35 57.82 -25.29
CA GLU A 6 -51.77 57.26 -24.00
C GLU A 6 -51.65 55.69 -23.90
N SER A 7 -51.90 55.01 -25.00
CA SER A 7 -51.78 53.54 -25.09
C SER A 7 -50.31 53.06 -25.05
N ILE A 8 -49.42 53.88 -25.62
CA ILE A 8 -47.97 53.64 -25.60
C ILE A 8 -47.39 53.87 -24.19
N ARG A 9 -47.81 54.97 -23.54
CA ARG A 9 -47.38 55.22 -22.12
C ARG A 9 -47.89 54.18 -21.12
N ARG A 10 -49.10 53.68 -21.28
CA ARG A 10 -49.63 52.58 -20.42
C ARG A 10 -48.90 51.25 -20.65
N ARG A 11 -48.41 50.92 -21.81
CA ARG A 11 -47.62 49.78 -22.11
C ARG A 11 -46.21 49.89 -21.52
N HIS A 12 -45.58 51.04 -21.60
CA HIS A 12 -44.26 51.30 -21.00
C HIS A 12 -44.25 51.20 -19.49
N THR A 13 -45.28 51.75 -18.82
CA THR A 13 -45.40 51.65 -17.34
C THR A 13 -45.68 50.23 -16.86
N LYS A 14 -46.53 49.48 -17.57
CA LYS A 14 -46.73 48.04 -17.24
C LYS A 14 -45.46 47.20 -17.43
N ARG A 15 -44.70 47.43 -18.48
CA ARG A 15 -43.45 46.74 -18.73
C ARG A 15 -42.36 47.07 -17.69
N GLN A 16 -42.26 48.31 -17.28
CA GLN A 16 -41.37 48.73 -16.18
C GLN A 16 -41.76 48.13 -14.83
N GLN A 17 -43.08 48.07 -14.53
CA GLN A 17 -43.57 47.43 -13.33
C GLN A 17 -43.29 45.90 -13.32
N GLN A 18 -43.46 45.25 -14.44
CA GLN A 18 -43.14 43.83 -14.58
C GLN A 18 -41.62 43.54 -14.39
N LEU A 19 -40.76 44.39 -14.98
CA LEU A 19 -39.32 44.28 -14.80
C LEU A 19 -38.88 44.57 -13.36
N ARG A 20 -39.50 45.54 -12.70
CA ARG A 20 -39.26 45.80 -11.24
C ARG A 20 -39.72 44.62 -10.36
N ARG A 21 -40.89 44.06 -10.63
CA ARG A 21 -41.39 42.87 -9.94
C ARG A 21 -40.48 41.65 -10.18
N ALA A 22 -40.04 41.40 -11.39
CA ALA A 22 -39.14 40.32 -11.72
C ALA A 22 -37.75 40.48 -11.03
N ARG A 23 -37.24 41.72 -10.94
CA ARG A 23 -35.98 41.99 -10.22
C ARG A 23 -36.15 41.82 -8.72
N LEU A 24 -37.27 42.25 -8.14
CA LEU A 24 -37.56 42.02 -6.74
C LEU A 24 -37.75 40.54 -6.42
N MET A 25 -38.51 39.79 -7.23
CA MET A 25 -38.62 38.33 -7.08
C MET A 25 -37.27 37.61 -7.19
N ARG A 26 -36.44 37.99 -8.15
CA ARG A 26 -35.10 37.42 -8.23
C ARG A 26 -34.23 37.68 -6.98
N ARG A 27 -34.31 38.93 -6.46
CA ARG A 27 -33.61 39.30 -5.22
C ARG A 27 -34.13 38.53 -4.00
N THR A 28 -35.47 38.41 -3.84
CA THR A 28 -36.06 37.66 -2.72
C THR A 28 -35.69 36.15 -2.82
N VAL A 29 -35.80 35.56 -4.01
CA VAL A 29 -35.40 34.17 -4.21
C VAL A 29 -33.91 33.97 -3.92
N SER A 30 -33.04 34.87 -4.39
CA SER A 30 -31.61 34.81 -4.10
C SER A 30 -31.31 34.94 -2.60
N LEU A 31 -31.99 35.84 -1.89
CA LEU A 31 -31.83 35.99 -0.42
C LEU A 31 -32.33 34.77 0.33
N THR A 32 -33.49 34.20 -0.06
CA THR A 32 -33.97 32.96 0.59
C THR A 32 -33.03 31.78 0.37
N VAL A 33 -32.54 31.59 -0.85
CA VAL A 33 -31.55 30.54 -1.16
C VAL A 33 -30.28 30.76 -0.31
N LEU A 34 -29.76 31.98 -0.26
CA LEU A 34 -28.60 32.31 0.56
C LEU A 34 -28.84 32.04 2.05
N SER A 35 -30.00 32.42 2.57
CA SER A 35 -30.40 32.17 3.98
C SER A 35 -30.46 30.67 4.28
N VAL A 36 -31.00 29.85 3.36
CA VAL A 36 -31.05 28.41 3.52
C VAL A 36 -29.64 27.81 3.50
N ILE A 37 -28.77 28.27 2.61
CA ILE A 37 -27.37 27.83 2.57
C ILE A 37 -26.65 28.15 3.88
N VAL A 38 -26.79 29.38 4.38
CA VAL A 38 -26.17 29.80 5.66
C VAL A 38 -26.71 28.96 6.83
N LEU A 39 -28.03 28.72 6.85
CA LEU A 39 -28.65 27.88 7.89
C LEU A 39 -28.12 26.44 7.83
N CYS A 40 -27.98 25.86 6.63
CA CYS A 40 -27.37 24.55 6.45
C CYS A 40 -25.92 24.51 6.96
N ILE A 41 -25.11 25.53 6.62
CA ILE A 41 -23.73 25.63 7.09
C ILE A 41 -23.68 25.67 8.63
N ILE A 42 -24.54 26.47 9.24
CA ILE A 42 -24.64 26.58 10.72
C ILE A 42 -25.03 25.22 11.33
N ILE A 43 -26.02 24.54 10.79
CA ILE A 43 -26.47 23.22 11.27
C ILE A 43 -25.34 22.19 11.17
N PHE A 44 -24.67 22.12 10.03
CA PHE A 44 -23.58 21.17 9.82
C PHE A 44 -22.29 21.50 10.61
N ALA A 45 -22.12 22.76 11.03
CA ALA A 45 -21.00 23.18 11.88
C ALA A 45 -21.28 22.97 13.39
N THR A 46 -22.49 22.55 13.77
CA THR A 46 -22.85 22.37 15.19
C THR A 46 -22.17 21.12 15.79
N PRO A 47 -21.98 21.09 17.13
CA PRO A 47 -21.42 19.93 17.86
C PRO A 47 -22.24 18.63 17.74
N LEU A 48 -23.44 18.70 17.18
CA LEU A 48 -24.28 17.52 16.90
C LEU A 48 -23.60 16.50 15.98
N PHE A 49 -22.73 16.96 15.10
CA PHE A 49 -21.99 16.11 14.15
C PHE A 49 -20.56 15.83 14.58
N ASN A 50 -20.21 16.12 15.84
CA ASN A 50 -18.89 15.77 16.35
C ASN A 50 -18.78 14.26 16.57
N ILE A 51 -17.68 13.67 16.13
CA ILE A 51 -17.37 12.26 16.26
C ILE A 51 -17.33 11.89 17.74
N ARG A 52 -18.19 10.96 18.15
CA ARG A 52 -18.28 10.47 19.54
C ARG A 52 -17.48 9.19 19.74
N SER A 53 -17.46 8.34 18.72
CA SER A 53 -16.75 7.06 18.78
C SER A 53 -16.05 6.80 17.47
N VAL A 54 -14.87 6.17 17.58
CA VAL A 54 -14.10 5.67 16.45
C VAL A 54 -13.88 4.19 16.70
N SER A 55 -14.11 3.39 15.68
CA SER A 55 -13.83 1.95 15.67
C SER A 55 -12.91 1.62 14.48
N TYR A 56 -12.17 0.54 14.59
CA TYR A 56 -11.31 0.03 13.52
C TYR A 56 -11.45 -1.48 13.41
N SER A 57 -11.05 -2.01 12.27
CA SER A 57 -11.02 -3.45 11.96
C SER A 57 -9.96 -3.74 10.89
N GLY A 58 -9.54 -5.00 10.79
CA GLY A 58 -8.60 -5.46 9.76
C GLY A 58 -7.12 -5.34 10.15
N ASN A 59 -6.81 -5.07 11.42
CA ASN A 59 -5.45 -5.08 11.92
C ASN A 59 -5.05 -6.50 12.38
N GLU A 60 -3.87 -6.94 11.97
CA GLU A 60 -3.23 -8.21 12.36
C GLU A 60 -1.87 -7.98 13.03
N HIS A 61 -1.04 -7.14 12.42
CA HIS A 61 0.32 -6.84 12.90
C HIS A 61 0.37 -5.58 13.76
N ILE A 62 -0.49 -4.60 13.48
CA ILE A 62 -0.48 -3.33 14.21
C ILE A 62 -1.19 -3.51 15.56
N PRO A 63 -0.53 -3.22 16.71
CA PRO A 63 -1.15 -3.28 18.01
C PRO A 63 -2.38 -2.37 18.10
N GLY A 64 -3.48 -2.90 18.64
CA GLY A 64 -4.74 -2.15 18.76
C GLY A 64 -4.62 -0.86 19.59
N GLU A 65 -3.71 -0.84 20.58
CA GLU A 65 -3.44 0.36 21.38
C GLU A 65 -2.87 1.50 20.52
N THR A 66 -1.95 1.17 19.59
CA THR A 66 -1.35 2.14 18.65
C THR A 66 -2.41 2.75 17.74
N LEU A 67 -3.30 1.90 17.20
CA LEU A 67 -4.41 2.36 16.36
C LEU A 67 -5.40 3.21 17.15
N THR A 68 -5.72 2.79 18.37
CA THR A 68 -6.61 3.55 19.26
C THR A 68 -6.02 4.92 19.54
N ALA A 69 -4.74 5.01 19.91
CA ALA A 69 -4.06 6.27 20.18
C ALA A 69 -4.06 7.21 18.96
N ALA A 70 -3.80 6.67 17.76
CA ALA A 70 -3.79 7.45 16.54
C ALA A 70 -5.20 7.96 16.16
N LEU A 71 -6.22 7.09 16.26
CA LEU A 71 -7.58 7.39 15.81
C LEU A 71 -8.41 8.17 16.85
N ASP A 72 -8.11 8.06 18.14
CA ASP A 72 -8.79 8.79 19.19
C ASP A 72 -8.65 10.32 19.04
N THR A 73 -7.60 10.77 18.37
CA THR A 73 -7.41 12.18 18.01
C THR A 73 -8.49 12.73 17.09
N LEU A 74 -9.30 11.86 16.46
CA LEU A 74 -10.44 12.25 15.63
C LEU A 74 -11.72 12.51 16.44
N LYS A 75 -11.78 12.08 17.71
CA LYS A 75 -12.92 12.34 18.59
C LYS A 75 -13.06 13.85 18.83
N GLY A 76 -14.26 14.34 18.68
CA GLY A 76 -14.55 15.78 18.74
C GLY A 76 -14.46 16.53 17.42
N ASP A 77 -13.80 15.96 16.41
CA ASP A 77 -13.79 16.52 15.04
C ASP A 77 -15.20 16.42 14.41
N ASN A 78 -15.48 17.33 13.48
CA ASN A 78 -16.73 17.28 12.74
C ASN A 78 -16.73 16.13 11.74
N LEU A 79 -17.69 15.20 11.86
CA LEU A 79 -17.84 14.00 11.05
C LEU A 79 -17.92 14.30 9.54
N ILE A 80 -18.59 15.39 9.17
CA ILE A 80 -18.82 15.75 7.77
C ILE A 80 -17.50 16.21 7.12
N LEU A 81 -16.72 17.00 7.86
CA LEU A 81 -15.44 17.55 7.42
C LEU A 81 -14.28 16.52 7.50
N THR A 82 -14.45 15.48 8.34
CA THR A 82 -13.45 14.42 8.48
C THR A 82 -13.54 13.46 7.29
N GLY A 83 -12.70 13.64 6.29
CA GLY A 83 -12.61 12.78 5.11
C GLY A 83 -11.50 11.72 5.23
N ARG A 84 -11.45 10.79 4.26
CA ARG A 84 -10.41 9.76 4.16
C ARG A 84 -8.99 10.32 4.31
N ARG A 85 -8.69 11.46 3.67
CA ARG A 85 -7.37 12.11 3.75
C ARG A 85 -6.95 12.45 5.17
N ARG A 86 -7.89 12.93 6.00
CA ARG A 86 -7.62 13.31 7.39
C ARG A 86 -7.35 12.08 8.25
N VAL A 87 -8.11 11.01 8.05
CA VAL A 87 -7.89 9.72 8.72
C VAL A 87 -6.55 9.13 8.28
N SER A 88 -6.27 9.09 6.97
CA SER A 88 -4.98 8.61 6.43
C SER A 88 -3.79 9.37 7.01
N ALA A 89 -3.87 10.69 7.15
CA ALA A 89 -2.80 11.49 7.74
C ALA A 89 -2.51 11.15 9.21
N ARG A 90 -3.49 10.64 9.97
CA ARG A 90 -3.29 10.18 11.35
C ARG A 90 -2.60 8.82 11.44
N LEU A 91 -2.73 8.03 10.38
CA LEU A 91 -2.21 6.68 10.29
C LEU A 91 -0.94 6.59 9.44
N SER A 92 -0.47 7.71 8.87
CA SER A 92 0.66 7.75 7.94
C SER A 92 2.01 7.33 8.53
N SER A 93 2.15 7.38 9.85
CA SER A 93 3.35 6.92 10.57
C SER A 93 3.40 5.40 10.75
N LEU A 94 2.32 4.69 10.44
CA LEU A 94 2.25 3.23 10.59
C LEU A 94 2.61 2.56 9.27
N ALA A 95 3.81 1.99 9.22
CA ALA A 95 4.38 1.41 8.00
C ALA A 95 3.56 0.26 7.43
N TYR A 96 2.92 -0.53 8.28
CA TYR A 96 2.11 -1.68 7.87
C TYR A 96 0.81 -1.32 7.14
N ILE A 97 0.38 -0.05 7.12
CA ILE A 97 -0.86 0.33 6.44
C ILE A 97 -0.64 0.42 4.93
N ASP A 98 -1.38 -0.40 4.19
CA ASP A 98 -1.49 -0.36 2.74
C ASP A 98 -2.68 0.51 2.29
N GLY A 99 -3.84 0.27 2.89
CA GLY A 99 -5.07 0.98 2.55
C GLY A 99 -6.00 1.21 3.72
N ILE A 100 -6.89 2.18 3.57
CA ILE A 100 -7.98 2.40 4.51
C ILE A 100 -9.30 2.63 3.78
N ALA A 101 -10.39 2.07 4.32
CA ALA A 101 -11.75 2.46 4.00
C ALA A 101 -12.38 3.14 5.21
N VAL A 102 -13.08 4.26 5.00
CA VAL A 102 -13.66 5.07 6.07
C VAL A 102 -15.17 5.09 5.92
N HIS A 103 -15.85 4.50 6.87
CA HIS A 103 -17.30 4.45 6.96
C HIS A 103 -17.79 5.41 8.04
N LYS A 104 -18.79 6.24 7.69
CA LYS A 104 -19.35 7.26 8.57
C LYS A 104 -20.79 6.92 8.92
N LYS A 105 -21.13 7.01 10.19
CA LYS A 105 -22.50 6.90 10.67
C LYS A 105 -22.91 8.23 11.30
N LEU A 106 -24.05 8.76 10.84
CA LEU A 106 -24.53 10.09 11.28
C LEU A 106 -25.13 10.08 12.68
N PHE A 107 -25.85 9.02 13.05
CA PHE A 107 -26.54 8.92 14.34
C PHE A 107 -26.36 7.52 14.96
N PRO A 108 -25.68 7.41 16.11
CA PRO A 108 -24.79 8.42 16.70
C PRO A 108 -23.59 8.73 15.81
N PRO A 109 -23.03 9.98 15.84
CA PRO A 109 -21.91 10.33 14.99
C PRO A 109 -20.69 9.48 15.30
N SER A 110 -20.31 8.62 14.37
CA SER A 110 -19.19 7.68 14.53
C SER A 110 -18.46 7.43 13.23
N VAL A 111 -17.20 7.06 13.36
CA VAL A 111 -16.33 6.68 12.23
C VAL A 111 -15.86 5.25 12.45
N SER A 112 -16.01 4.39 11.44
CA SER A 112 -15.41 3.08 11.40
C SER A 112 -14.33 3.07 10.31
N VAL A 113 -13.13 2.66 10.68
CA VAL A 113 -11.97 2.60 9.78
C VAL A 113 -11.65 1.12 9.53
N GLU A 114 -11.80 0.69 8.29
CA GLU A 114 -11.34 -0.61 7.85
C GLU A 114 -9.92 -0.45 7.30
N ILE A 115 -8.98 -1.20 7.87
CA ILE A 115 -7.56 -1.13 7.58
C ILE A 115 -7.18 -2.35 6.75
N THR A 116 -6.45 -2.12 5.68
CA THR A 116 -5.76 -3.17 4.92
C THR A 116 -4.29 -3.06 5.25
N GLU A 117 -3.72 -4.12 5.83
CA GLU A 117 -2.29 -4.17 6.15
C GLU A 117 -1.46 -4.73 5.01
N CYS A 118 -0.22 -4.24 4.89
CA CYS A 118 0.79 -4.82 4.02
C CYS A 118 1.19 -6.21 4.53
N THR A 119 1.28 -7.17 3.62
CA THR A 119 1.81 -8.49 3.94
C THR A 119 3.34 -8.47 3.85
N PRO A 120 4.07 -8.83 4.90
CA PRO A 120 5.52 -8.98 4.82
C PRO A 120 5.87 -10.17 3.91
N VAL A 121 6.86 -9.98 3.03
CA VAL A 121 7.23 -10.96 1.99
C VAL A 121 8.67 -11.42 2.13
N ALA A 122 9.57 -10.49 2.40
CA ALA A 122 11.00 -10.76 2.46
C ALA A 122 11.69 -9.85 3.49
N TYR A 123 12.93 -10.16 3.79
CA TYR A 123 13.78 -9.30 4.60
C TYR A 123 15.17 -9.13 4.00
N LEU A 124 15.84 -8.05 4.40
CA LEU A 124 17.23 -7.75 4.08
C LEU A 124 18.00 -7.47 5.39
N PRO A 125 19.24 -7.99 5.54
CA PRO A 125 20.09 -7.60 6.64
C PRO A 125 20.64 -6.17 6.41
N HIS A 126 20.59 -5.33 7.44
CA HIS A 126 21.14 -3.98 7.42
C HIS A 126 21.59 -3.56 8.82
N ASN A 127 22.87 -3.23 9.02
CA ASN A 127 23.42 -2.72 10.30
C ASN A 127 22.98 -3.54 11.54
N ASN A 128 23.16 -4.87 11.52
CA ASN A 128 22.73 -5.82 12.56
C ASN A 128 21.20 -5.89 12.80
N LEU A 129 20.41 -5.27 11.93
CA LEU A 129 18.96 -5.39 11.94
C LEU A 129 18.50 -6.18 10.71
N PHE A 130 17.32 -6.76 10.82
CA PHE A 130 16.59 -7.38 9.72
C PHE A 130 15.45 -6.48 9.31
N VAL A 131 15.56 -5.93 8.10
CA VAL A 131 14.58 -5.00 7.54
C VAL A 131 13.55 -5.79 6.76
N THR A 132 12.33 -5.83 7.26
CA THR A 132 11.21 -6.54 6.63
C THR A 132 10.53 -5.65 5.61
N ILE A 133 10.22 -6.20 4.44
CA ILE A 133 9.59 -5.49 3.33
C ILE A 133 8.37 -6.23 2.79
N ASN A 134 7.46 -5.47 2.15
CA ASN A 134 6.39 -6.03 1.35
C ASN A 134 6.82 -6.27 -0.12
N GLU A 135 5.90 -6.71 -0.96
CA GLU A 135 6.15 -6.97 -2.40
C GLU A 135 6.54 -5.74 -3.21
N ASP A 136 6.11 -4.55 -2.79
CA ASP A 136 6.45 -3.27 -3.43
C ASP A 136 7.78 -2.70 -2.95
N GLY A 137 8.47 -3.40 -2.04
CA GLY A 137 9.72 -2.95 -1.43
C GLY A 137 9.52 -1.89 -0.34
N LYS A 138 8.31 -1.74 0.19
CA LYS A 138 8.05 -0.84 1.31
C LYS A 138 8.59 -1.47 2.58
N ILE A 139 9.38 -0.71 3.34
CA ILE A 139 9.92 -1.10 4.63
C ILE A 139 8.79 -1.09 5.66
N LEU A 140 8.56 -2.22 6.29
CA LEU A 140 7.51 -2.40 7.28
C LEU A 140 8.04 -2.23 8.70
N GLU A 141 9.20 -2.82 8.98
CA GLU A 141 9.89 -2.75 10.27
C GLU A 141 11.35 -3.13 10.14
N ALA A 142 12.16 -2.71 11.10
CA ALA A 142 13.54 -3.12 11.24
C ALA A 142 13.77 -3.66 12.67
N ASN A 143 14.06 -4.96 12.79
CA ASN A 143 14.17 -5.68 14.07
C ASN A 143 15.53 -6.39 14.22
N GLU A 144 15.96 -6.60 15.46
CA GLU A 144 17.14 -7.41 15.78
C GLU A 144 16.90 -8.92 15.58
N LYS A 145 15.64 -9.35 15.70
CA LYS A 145 15.27 -10.75 15.53
C LYS A 145 15.02 -11.05 14.06
N LYS A 146 15.70 -12.09 13.56
CA LYS A 146 15.50 -12.61 12.20
C LYS A 146 14.05 -13.10 12.01
N PRO A 147 13.30 -12.57 11.02
CA PRO A 147 11.96 -13.04 10.72
C PRO A 147 11.99 -14.38 9.97
N GLU A 148 10.91 -15.14 10.05
CA GLU A 148 10.72 -16.38 9.27
C GLU A 148 10.19 -16.06 7.87
N LEU A 149 10.95 -15.28 7.12
CA LEU A 149 10.62 -14.82 5.78
C LEU A 149 11.78 -15.12 4.82
N CYS A 150 11.55 -14.92 3.53
CA CYS A 150 12.57 -15.03 2.51
C CYS A 150 13.68 -13.97 2.68
N GLU A 151 14.95 -14.40 2.66
CA GLU A 151 16.10 -13.50 2.66
C GLU A 151 16.43 -13.01 1.25
N LEU A 152 16.60 -11.69 1.07
CA LEU A 152 17.15 -11.14 -0.16
C LEU A 152 18.65 -10.93 0.01
N ALA A 153 19.44 -11.88 -0.52
CA ALA A 153 20.89 -11.85 -0.43
C ALA A 153 21.52 -11.02 -1.57
N GLY A 154 22.72 -10.48 -1.31
CA GLY A 154 23.49 -9.72 -2.31
C GLY A 154 22.99 -8.29 -2.54
N LEU A 155 22.09 -7.78 -1.71
CA LEU A 155 21.59 -6.41 -1.75
C LEU A 155 22.06 -5.64 -0.51
N LYS A 156 22.44 -4.38 -0.71
CA LYS A 156 22.82 -3.47 0.37
C LYS A 156 21.86 -2.29 0.40
N LEU A 157 21.21 -2.10 1.55
CA LEU A 157 20.35 -0.95 1.78
C LEU A 157 21.16 0.31 2.10
N THR A 158 20.73 1.44 1.58
CA THR A 158 21.30 2.76 1.92
C THR A 158 20.67 3.32 3.20
N SER A 159 19.36 3.05 3.41
CA SER A 159 18.60 3.49 4.57
C SER A 159 17.50 2.47 4.92
N ALA A 160 17.06 2.49 6.18
CA ALA A 160 16.02 1.58 6.68
C ALA A 160 14.99 2.39 7.48
N ASN A 161 14.29 3.31 6.82
CA ASN A 161 13.22 4.09 7.45
C ASN A 161 11.87 3.43 7.22
N ASP A 162 11.12 3.20 8.30
CA ASP A 162 9.80 2.57 8.23
C ASP A 162 8.83 3.37 7.34
N GLY A 163 8.11 2.66 6.49
CA GLY A 163 7.13 3.23 5.56
C GLY A 163 7.70 3.75 4.25
N GLU A 164 9.02 3.83 4.09
CA GLU A 164 9.67 4.22 2.84
C GLU A 164 9.90 2.99 1.93
N ILE A 165 10.09 3.25 0.64
CA ILE A 165 10.52 2.22 -0.31
C ILE A 165 12.03 2.01 -0.13
N ILE A 166 12.48 0.74 -0.16
CA ILE A 166 13.90 0.40 -0.06
C ILE A 166 14.73 1.20 -1.08
N SER A 167 15.85 1.70 -0.62
CA SER A 167 16.87 2.33 -1.44
C SER A 167 18.13 1.48 -1.37
N LEU A 168 18.63 1.06 -2.53
CA LEU A 168 19.80 0.21 -2.66
C LEU A 168 21.02 1.05 -3.03
N ASP A 169 22.23 0.59 -2.67
CA ASP A 169 23.49 1.19 -3.14
C ASP A 169 23.52 1.25 -4.66
N ASP A 170 23.04 0.18 -5.31
CA ASP A 170 22.80 0.12 -6.75
C ASP A 170 21.32 0.10 -7.06
N ASN A 171 20.72 1.29 -7.18
CA ASN A 171 19.31 1.45 -7.50
C ASN A 171 18.90 0.94 -8.89
N SER A 172 19.86 0.63 -9.78
CA SER A 172 19.56 0.01 -11.08
C SER A 172 18.95 -1.38 -10.91
N LYS A 173 19.32 -2.09 -9.85
CA LYS A 173 18.80 -3.42 -9.51
C LYS A 173 17.36 -3.38 -8.96
N LEU A 174 16.93 -2.28 -8.34
CA LEU A 174 15.67 -2.19 -7.59
C LEU A 174 14.46 -2.65 -8.42
N LYS A 175 14.36 -2.17 -9.65
CA LYS A 175 13.24 -2.55 -10.54
C LYS A 175 13.17 -4.05 -10.79
N THR A 176 14.32 -4.69 -11.03
CA THR A 176 14.39 -6.13 -11.28
C THR A 176 14.08 -6.92 -10.02
N VAL A 177 14.58 -6.48 -8.87
CA VAL A 177 14.31 -7.10 -7.57
C VAL A 177 12.82 -7.09 -7.26
N LEU A 178 12.15 -5.96 -7.39
CA LEU A 178 10.71 -5.83 -7.13
C LEU A 178 9.88 -6.66 -8.12
N ALA A 179 10.24 -6.64 -9.40
CA ALA A 179 9.57 -7.45 -10.40
C ALA A 179 9.73 -8.95 -10.12
N ALA A 180 10.93 -9.40 -9.75
CA ALA A 180 11.19 -10.79 -9.39
C ALA A 180 10.40 -11.22 -8.13
N LEU A 181 10.33 -10.37 -7.10
CA LEU A 181 9.51 -10.62 -5.91
C LEU A 181 8.03 -10.80 -6.25
N GLY A 182 7.49 -9.95 -7.13
CA GLY A 182 6.12 -10.07 -7.62
C GLY A 182 5.88 -11.41 -8.34
N ASP A 183 6.81 -11.81 -9.22
CA ASP A 183 6.73 -13.09 -9.93
C ASP A 183 6.81 -14.29 -8.97
N PHE A 184 7.70 -14.25 -7.98
CA PHE A 184 7.81 -15.29 -6.95
C PHE A 184 6.51 -15.41 -6.16
N LYS A 185 5.91 -14.30 -5.73
CA LYS A 185 4.63 -14.28 -5.03
C LYS A 185 3.53 -14.87 -5.90
N GLN A 186 3.43 -14.44 -7.15
CA GLN A 186 2.41 -14.93 -8.09
C GLN A 186 2.58 -16.40 -8.43
N SER A 187 3.81 -16.93 -8.41
CA SER A 187 4.09 -18.36 -8.64
C SER A 187 3.58 -19.26 -7.51
N GLY A 188 3.31 -18.70 -6.31
CA GLY A 188 2.95 -19.44 -5.11
C GLY A 188 4.12 -20.18 -4.44
N LEU A 189 5.36 -19.90 -4.85
CA LEU A 189 6.57 -20.54 -4.30
C LEU A 189 7.10 -19.89 -3.03
N MET A 190 6.67 -18.64 -2.70
CA MET A 190 7.24 -17.85 -1.61
C MET A 190 7.30 -18.58 -0.27
N ASN A 191 6.29 -19.38 0.08
CA ASN A 191 6.25 -20.07 1.37
C ASN A 191 7.37 -21.11 1.56
N GLY A 192 7.97 -21.60 0.47
CA GLY A 192 9.09 -22.55 0.50
C GLY A 192 10.45 -21.90 0.25
N ILE A 193 10.50 -20.65 -0.16
CA ILE A 193 11.75 -19.97 -0.48
C ILE A 193 12.41 -19.44 0.80
N ILE A 194 13.65 -19.88 1.03
CA ILE A 194 14.47 -19.46 2.17
C ILE A 194 15.25 -18.20 1.83
N SER A 195 15.81 -18.14 0.61
CA SER A 195 16.57 -16.98 0.14
C SER A 195 16.52 -16.83 -1.37
N ILE A 196 16.64 -15.59 -1.83
CA ILE A 196 16.82 -15.21 -3.23
C ILE A 196 18.11 -14.39 -3.30
N SER A 197 19.04 -14.81 -4.16
CA SER A 197 20.29 -14.10 -4.37
C SER A 197 20.22 -13.19 -5.59
N PHE A 198 20.55 -11.92 -5.35
CA PHE A 198 20.70 -10.85 -6.33
C PHE A 198 22.14 -10.30 -6.35
N GLU A 199 23.13 -11.11 -5.93
CA GLU A 199 24.54 -10.72 -6.01
C GLU A 199 24.88 -10.27 -7.43
N ASP A 200 24.51 -11.11 -8.39
CA ASP A 200 24.56 -10.80 -9.80
C ASP A 200 23.15 -10.81 -10.40
N ILE A 201 22.75 -9.69 -10.98
CA ILE A 201 21.43 -9.51 -11.59
C ILE A 201 21.25 -10.38 -12.85
N ASP A 202 22.35 -10.76 -13.48
CA ASP A 202 22.35 -11.65 -14.62
C ASP A 202 22.39 -13.14 -14.23
N SER A 203 22.52 -13.42 -12.93
CA SER A 203 22.58 -14.78 -12.37
C SER A 203 21.72 -14.95 -11.12
N ILE A 204 20.43 -14.56 -11.21
CA ILE A 204 19.48 -14.70 -10.12
C ILE A 204 19.30 -16.16 -9.76
N SER A 205 19.43 -16.48 -8.47
CA SER A 205 19.24 -17.82 -7.94
C SER A 205 18.43 -17.76 -6.63
N PHE A 206 17.87 -18.91 -6.23
CA PHE A 206 17.09 -18.98 -4.99
C PHE A 206 17.24 -20.37 -4.35
N ASN A 207 17.06 -20.42 -3.04
CA ASN A 207 17.03 -21.67 -2.26
C ASN A 207 15.60 -21.98 -1.84
N TYR A 208 15.16 -23.20 -2.10
CA TYR A 208 13.82 -23.69 -1.77
C TYR A 208 13.90 -24.79 -0.73
N GLU A 209 13.20 -24.63 0.40
CA GLU A 209 13.14 -25.57 1.54
C GLU A 209 14.51 -26.03 2.05
N ASN A 210 15.54 -25.21 1.91
CA ASN A 210 16.92 -25.55 2.27
C ASN A 210 17.43 -26.87 1.65
N ARG A 211 16.90 -27.26 0.49
CA ARG A 211 17.23 -28.52 -0.20
C ARG A 211 17.42 -28.40 -1.70
N LEU A 212 16.79 -27.46 -2.34
CA LEU A 212 16.86 -27.25 -3.79
C LEU A 212 17.33 -25.82 -4.09
N ASP A 213 18.31 -25.71 -4.97
CA ASP A 213 18.75 -24.43 -5.49
C ASP A 213 18.22 -24.26 -6.91
N GLY A 214 17.43 -23.21 -7.15
CA GLY A 214 16.98 -22.83 -8.47
C GLY A 214 17.89 -21.78 -9.05
N ILE A 215 18.50 -22.05 -10.23
CA ILE A 215 19.31 -21.08 -10.96
C ILE A 215 18.47 -20.53 -12.11
N CYS A 216 18.00 -19.27 -12.00
CA CYS A 216 17.20 -18.62 -13.03
C CYS A 216 18.04 -17.91 -14.08
N GLY A 217 19.26 -17.45 -13.74
CA GLY A 217 20.01 -16.55 -14.60
C GLY A 217 19.39 -15.15 -14.69
N PRO A 218 19.50 -14.44 -15.82
CA PRO A 218 18.95 -13.10 -15.96
C PRO A 218 17.42 -13.09 -15.87
N TYR A 219 16.87 -11.90 -15.51
CA TYR A 219 15.43 -11.67 -15.43
C TYR A 219 14.80 -11.60 -16.84
N VAL A 220 14.70 -12.75 -17.48
CA VAL A 220 14.06 -12.94 -18.79
C VAL A 220 13.20 -14.18 -18.72
N ASP A 221 11.97 -14.10 -19.19
CA ASP A 221 10.97 -15.19 -19.12
C ASP A 221 10.80 -15.78 -17.70
N PHE A 222 10.93 -14.91 -16.69
CA PHE A 222 11.10 -15.31 -15.29
C PHE A 222 9.91 -16.09 -14.77
N THR A 223 8.69 -15.61 -15.01
CA THR A 223 7.44 -16.30 -14.65
C THR A 223 7.39 -17.73 -15.20
N ARG A 224 7.89 -17.93 -16.43
CA ARG A 224 7.93 -19.26 -17.06
C ARG A 224 8.98 -20.16 -16.41
N LYS A 225 10.14 -19.62 -16.04
CA LYS A 225 11.16 -20.36 -15.30
C LYS A 225 10.64 -20.84 -13.95
N LEU A 226 9.93 -19.99 -13.20
CA LEU A 226 9.30 -20.36 -11.95
C LEU A 226 8.20 -21.42 -12.13
N ALA A 227 7.44 -21.35 -13.23
CA ALA A 227 6.45 -22.38 -13.56
C ALA A 227 7.11 -23.75 -13.79
N PHE A 228 8.24 -23.80 -14.51
CA PHE A 228 9.01 -25.05 -14.68
C PHE A 228 9.58 -25.58 -13.36
N PHE A 229 10.06 -24.69 -12.49
CA PHE A 229 10.50 -25.10 -11.15
C PHE A 229 9.34 -25.71 -10.36
N ARG A 230 8.18 -25.04 -10.33
CA ARG A 230 6.98 -25.55 -9.67
C ARG A 230 6.54 -26.90 -10.22
N GLU A 231 6.55 -27.07 -11.53
CA GLU A 231 6.25 -28.36 -12.16
C GLU A 231 7.25 -29.44 -11.74
N ALA A 232 8.54 -29.12 -11.66
CA ALA A 232 9.57 -30.04 -11.24
C ALA A 232 9.38 -30.53 -9.80
N ILE A 233 9.01 -29.65 -8.86
CA ILE A 233 8.80 -30.02 -7.45
C ILE A 233 7.46 -30.71 -7.21
N THR A 234 6.42 -30.42 -8.02
CA THR A 234 5.11 -31.08 -7.90
C THR A 234 5.02 -32.40 -8.68
N SER A 235 5.94 -32.63 -9.61
CA SER A 235 6.06 -33.89 -10.29
C SER A 235 6.64 -34.94 -9.34
N ASN A 236 6.12 -36.17 -9.38
CA ASN A 236 6.62 -37.31 -8.58
C ASN A 236 8.10 -37.69 -8.86
N ARG A 237 8.83 -36.87 -9.63
CA ARG A 237 10.25 -37.08 -9.97
C ARG A 237 11.21 -36.63 -8.86
N LEU A 238 10.81 -35.62 -8.07
CA LEU A 238 11.58 -35.14 -6.93
C LEU A 238 10.81 -35.51 -5.65
N THR A 239 11.45 -36.27 -4.79
CA THR A 239 10.92 -36.60 -3.47
C THR A 239 11.28 -35.50 -2.47
N GLU A 240 10.64 -35.47 -1.30
CA GLU A 240 10.96 -34.53 -0.21
C GLU A 240 12.44 -34.60 0.24
N ASN A 241 13.09 -35.74 0.04
CA ASN A 241 14.50 -35.96 0.36
C ASN A 241 15.47 -35.58 -0.78
N SER A 242 14.95 -35.22 -1.97
CA SER A 242 15.78 -34.85 -3.09
C SER A 242 16.50 -33.53 -2.82
N ARG A 243 17.83 -33.53 -2.98
CA ARG A 243 18.68 -32.35 -2.81
C ARG A 243 19.51 -32.13 -4.07
N GLY A 244 19.62 -30.90 -4.48
CA GLY A 244 20.41 -30.57 -5.68
C GLY A 244 20.03 -29.23 -6.30
N THR A 245 20.50 -29.02 -7.51
CA THR A 245 20.31 -27.79 -8.26
C THR A 245 19.38 -28.02 -9.44
N ILE A 246 18.44 -27.12 -9.65
CA ILE A 246 17.57 -27.06 -10.82
C ILE A 246 18.01 -25.87 -11.66
N ASP A 247 18.61 -26.14 -12.80
CA ASP A 247 19.06 -25.13 -13.75
C ASP A 247 17.91 -24.76 -14.68
N LEU A 248 17.48 -23.51 -14.59
CA LEU A 248 16.39 -22.89 -15.35
C LEU A 248 16.89 -21.86 -16.37
N THR A 249 18.22 -21.78 -16.57
CA THR A 249 18.83 -20.79 -17.49
C THR A 249 18.47 -21.07 -18.94
N GLN A 250 18.23 -22.34 -19.30
CA GLN A 250 17.85 -22.74 -20.64
C GLN A 250 16.35 -22.55 -20.89
N THR A 251 16.02 -21.82 -21.92
CA THR A 251 14.63 -21.55 -22.30
C THR A 251 13.85 -22.84 -22.59
N GLY A 252 12.78 -23.09 -21.84
CA GLY A 252 11.89 -24.23 -22.05
C GLY A 252 12.34 -25.55 -21.45
N ARG A 253 13.36 -25.54 -20.58
CA ARG A 253 13.91 -26.76 -20.00
C ARG A 253 14.40 -26.54 -18.58
N ALA A 254 13.99 -27.39 -17.63
CA ALA A 254 14.58 -27.48 -16.31
C ALA A 254 15.53 -28.69 -16.25
N VAL A 255 16.76 -28.47 -15.86
CA VAL A 255 17.77 -29.54 -15.73
C VAL A 255 18.09 -29.75 -14.25
N TYR A 256 17.73 -30.91 -13.71
CA TYR A 256 18.08 -31.29 -12.36
C TYR A 256 19.47 -31.93 -12.30
N LYS A 257 20.32 -31.41 -11.40
CA LYS A 257 21.64 -31.98 -11.08
C LYS A 257 21.67 -32.38 -9.62
N THR A 258 21.98 -33.63 -9.32
CA THR A 258 22.18 -34.11 -7.97
C THR A 258 23.51 -33.56 -7.45
N GLY A 259 23.49 -32.84 -6.31
CA GLY A 259 24.68 -32.28 -5.69
C GLY A 259 24.31 -31.49 -4.45
N ARG A 260 25.23 -31.46 -3.50
CA ARG A 260 25.02 -30.72 -2.24
C ARG A 260 25.52 -29.29 -2.43
N THR A 261 24.62 -28.34 -2.59
CA THR A 261 24.91 -26.94 -2.31
C THR A 261 24.46 -26.66 -0.88
N VAL A 262 25.38 -26.21 -0.05
CA VAL A 262 25.08 -25.74 1.30
C VAL A 262 24.94 -24.22 1.20
N TYR A 263 23.75 -23.71 1.36
CA TYR A 263 23.55 -22.28 1.59
C TYR A 263 24.24 -21.92 2.91
N THR A 264 25.25 -21.08 2.85
CA THR A 264 25.85 -20.46 4.01
C THR A 264 25.26 -19.07 4.10
N PRO A 265 24.39 -18.76 5.09
CA PRO A 265 23.92 -17.39 5.28
C PRO A 265 25.13 -16.48 5.46
N ALA A 266 25.09 -15.29 4.85
CA ALA A 266 26.13 -14.28 5.07
C ALA A 266 26.23 -14.07 6.60
N ALA A 267 27.37 -14.49 7.15
CA ALA A 267 27.66 -14.23 8.55
C ALA A 267 27.64 -12.72 8.75
N ALA A 268 26.96 -12.26 9.80
CA ALA A 268 27.19 -10.92 10.30
C ALA A 268 28.72 -10.76 10.42
N THR A 269 29.29 -9.88 9.64
CA THR A 269 30.72 -9.62 9.71
C THR A 269 30.96 -8.97 11.06
N ASP A 270 31.40 -9.77 12.03
CA ASP A 270 32.08 -9.27 13.21
C ASP A 270 33.34 -8.56 12.72
N ASP A 271 33.24 -7.27 12.50
CA ASP A 271 34.39 -6.40 12.30
C ASP A 271 35.05 -6.17 13.67
N GLU A 272 35.72 -7.22 14.17
CA GLU A 272 36.76 -7.06 15.18
C GLU A 272 37.99 -6.43 14.49
N SER A 273 37.92 -5.13 14.24
CA SER A 273 39.14 -4.37 13.97
C SER A 273 39.90 -4.21 15.26
N LYS A 274 40.97 -4.98 15.36
CA LYS A 274 42.07 -4.79 16.29
C LYS A 274 42.64 -3.39 16.26
N ASN A 275 42.90 -2.93 17.46
CA ASN A 275 43.76 -1.82 17.90
C ASN A 275 43.18 -0.44 18.00
#